data_4239cbcce40febcd314a080cabba4ced
#
_entry.id   4239cbcce40febcd314a080cabba4ced
#
_cell.length_a   1.000
_cell.length_b   1.000
_cell.length_c   1.000
_cell.angle_alpha   90.00
_cell.angle_beta   90.00
_cell.angle_gamma   90.00
#
_symmetry.space_group_name_H-M   'P 1'
#
loop_
_entity.id
_entity.type
_entity.pdbx_description
1 polymer ?
#
loop_
_entity_poly.entity_id
_entity_poly.type
_entity_poly.pdbx_seq_one_letter_code
_entity_poly.pdbx_strand_id
1 'polypeptide(L)'
;FFFTVSLSVQSANAGNITINLGHGNTEGSAYDPLAKKFAELAEKYSNGSLKVKVRCCAQLVKEDEAFKAMQLGTVDMAIITGNNLSPHFGLTDAFVLPYIFQNKEHAYKVLEGPVGDSYKKKLLDATGITILAFGFVGDRDFYNSRKPIKSMADMKGLKVRVPKNQVMIDTFKEFGAAPIALPWADTPTALQTGT
;
A
#
# COMPACT_ATOMS: atom_id res chain seq x y z
N PHE A 1 -61.79 20.76 -14.81
CA PHE A 1 -61.07 20.18 -13.64
C PHE A 1 -59.68 19.76 -14.10
N PHE A 2 -58.62 20.53 -13.70
CA PHE A 2 -57.25 20.17 -13.92
C PHE A 2 -56.72 19.49 -12.65
N PHE A 3 -56.29 18.22 -12.76
CA PHE A 3 -55.56 17.52 -11.68
C PHE A 3 -54.09 17.75 -11.87
N THR A 4 -53.45 18.54 -10.99
CA THR A 4 -52.00 18.65 -10.85
C THR A 4 -51.52 17.51 -9.95
N VAL A 5 -50.85 16.50 -10.54
CA VAL A 5 -50.12 15.48 -9.79
C VAL A 5 -48.73 16.03 -9.45
N SER A 6 -48.49 16.40 -8.19
CA SER A 6 -47.17 16.74 -7.68
C SER A 6 -46.42 15.44 -7.43
N LEU A 7 -45.45 15.09 -8.27
CA LEU A 7 -44.48 14.07 -7.96
C LEU A 7 -43.48 14.66 -6.92
N SER A 8 -43.63 14.26 -5.68
CA SER A 8 -42.59 14.46 -4.68
C SER A 8 -41.46 13.51 -5.00
N VAL A 9 -40.34 14.04 -5.53
CA VAL A 9 -39.08 13.31 -5.61
C VAL A 9 -38.58 13.15 -4.16
N GLN A 10 -38.86 11.99 -3.58
CA GLN A 10 -38.22 11.59 -2.34
C GLN A 10 -36.73 11.38 -2.64
N SER A 11 -35.91 12.34 -2.21
CA SER A 11 -34.45 12.12 -2.14
C SER A 11 -34.23 10.88 -1.27
N ALA A 12 -33.81 9.78 -1.89
CA ALA A 12 -33.34 8.63 -1.15
C ALA A 12 -32.22 9.13 -0.23
N ASN A 13 -32.45 9.08 1.07
CA ASN A 13 -31.44 9.38 2.07
C ASN A 13 -30.40 8.26 1.96
N ALA A 14 -29.34 8.47 1.16
CA ALA A 14 -28.21 7.57 1.12
C ALA A 14 -27.65 7.51 2.53
N GLY A 15 -27.86 6.40 3.22
CA GLY A 15 -27.39 6.20 4.58
C GLY A 15 -25.88 6.50 4.66
N ASN A 16 -25.42 7.09 5.77
CA ASN A 16 -24.01 7.37 5.96
C ASN A 16 -23.19 6.09 5.88
N ILE A 17 -22.32 6.00 4.87
CA ILE A 17 -21.40 4.87 4.68
C ILE A 17 -20.14 5.17 5.49
N THR A 18 -19.71 4.21 6.29
CA THR A 18 -18.42 4.30 7.00
C THR A 18 -17.46 3.27 6.41
N ILE A 19 -16.27 3.73 6.03
CA ILE A 19 -15.16 2.91 5.53
C ILE A 19 -14.03 2.93 6.56
N ASN A 20 -13.46 1.78 6.88
CA ASN A 20 -12.25 1.66 7.68
C ASN A 20 -11.05 1.54 6.75
N LEU A 21 -10.17 2.56 6.77
CA LEU A 21 -8.92 2.60 6.01
C LEU A 21 -7.76 2.23 6.92
N GLY A 22 -7.13 1.07 6.69
CA GLY A 22 -6.00 0.59 7.45
C GLY A 22 -4.64 0.93 6.84
N HIS A 23 -3.63 1.13 7.67
CA HIS A 23 -2.23 1.10 7.25
C HIS A 23 -1.29 0.60 8.36
N GLY A 24 -0.18 -0.02 7.96
CA GLY A 24 0.75 -0.66 8.88
C GLY A 24 1.77 0.28 9.54
N ASN A 25 1.88 1.54 9.11
CA ASN A 25 2.89 2.47 9.59
C ASN A 25 2.41 3.22 10.84
N THR A 26 3.37 3.77 11.61
CA THR A 26 3.09 4.59 12.79
C THR A 26 2.35 5.86 12.44
N GLU A 27 1.65 6.42 13.41
CA GLU A 27 1.02 7.74 13.30
C GLU A 27 2.06 8.81 12.94
N GLY A 28 1.70 9.74 12.06
CA GLY A 28 2.60 10.78 11.54
C GLY A 28 3.62 10.30 10.48
N SER A 29 3.63 9.00 10.14
CA SER A 29 4.41 8.49 8.99
C SER A 29 3.86 8.98 7.66
N ALA A 30 4.56 8.71 6.55
CA ALA A 30 4.13 9.13 5.21
C ALA A 30 2.72 8.65 4.80
N TYR A 31 2.24 7.53 5.35
CA TYR A 31 0.90 7.01 5.07
C TYR A 31 -0.21 7.78 5.78
N ASP A 32 0.06 8.26 6.97
CA ASP A 32 -0.94 8.87 7.85
C ASP A 32 -1.51 10.19 7.27
N PRO A 33 -0.69 11.17 6.82
CA PRO A 33 -1.20 12.36 6.15
C PRO A 33 -1.99 12.04 4.87
N LEU A 34 -1.54 11.04 4.10
CA LEU A 34 -2.24 10.60 2.89
C LEU A 34 -3.62 10.05 3.22
N ALA A 35 -3.70 9.14 4.21
CA ALA A 35 -4.95 8.55 4.66
C ALA A 35 -5.92 9.60 5.24
N LYS A 36 -5.41 10.51 6.08
CA LYS A 36 -6.20 11.60 6.67
C LYS A 36 -6.73 12.56 5.61
N LYS A 37 -5.89 12.90 4.60
CA LYS A 37 -6.32 13.77 3.50
C LYS A 37 -7.37 13.10 2.62
N PHE A 38 -7.21 11.82 2.35
CA PHE A 38 -8.24 11.04 1.66
C PHE A 38 -9.57 11.06 2.43
N ALA A 39 -9.54 10.83 3.74
CA ALA A 39 -10.73 10.84 4.59
C ALA A 39 -11.45 12.20 4.57
N GLU A 40 -10.70 13.29 4.72
CA GLU A 40 -11.21 14.68 4.64
C GLU A 40 -11.92 14.93 3.29
N LEU A 41 -11.24 14.57 2.19
CA LEU A 41 -11.78 14.82 0.85
C LEU A 41 -12.98 13.93 0.51
N ALA A 42 -12.96 12.67 0.96
CA ALA A 42 -14.08 11.75 0.81
C ALA A 42 -15.34 12.29 1.50
N GLU A 43 -15.22 12.75 2.74
CA GLU A 43 -16.33 13.35 3.46
C GLU A 43 -16.82 14.65 2.80
N LYS A 44 -15.88 15.52 2.40
CA LYS A 44 -16.18 16.79 1.72
C LYS A 44 -16.93 16.58 0.41
N TYR A 45 -16.40 15.73 -0.49
CA TYR A 45 -16.97 15.55 -1.82
C TYR A 45 -18.24 14.68 -1.86
N SER A 46 -18.46 13.89 -0.81
CA SER A 46 -19.70 13.14 -0.63
C SER A 46 -20.79 13.91 0.14
N ASN A 47 -20.56 15.19 0.46
CA ASN A 47 -21.45 15.99 1.32
C ASN A 47 -21.77 15.28 2.66
N GLY A 48 -20.76 14.63 3.26
CA GLY A 48 -20.84 13.93 4.54
C GLY A 48 -21.48 12.54 4.49
N SER A 49 -21.90 12.05 3.31
CA SER A 49 -22.50 10.71 3.19
C SER A 49 -21.47 9.58 3.29
N LEU A 50 -20.18 9.86 3.02
CA LEU A 50 -19.08 8.91 3.12
C LEU A 50 -18.11 9.34 4.23
N LYS A 51 -17.97 8.53 5.28
CA LYS A 51 -16.99 8.74 6.35
C LYS A 51 -15.90 7.70 6.30
N VAL A 52 -14.63 8.15 6.30
CA VAL A 52 -13.47 7.26 6.31
C VAL A 52 -12.78 7.34 7.67
N LYS A 53 -12.73 6.22 8.38
CA LYS A 53 -12.03 6.07 9.66
C LYS A 53 -10.64 5.53 9.42
N VAL A 54 -9.62 6.38 9.60
CA VAL A 54 -8.21 5.98 9.47
C VAL A 54 -7.78 5.17 10.70
N ARG A 55 -7.14 4.03 10.47
CA ARG A 55 -6.59 3.11 11.47
C ARG A 55 -5.12 2.85 11.17
N CYS A 56 -4.23 3.54 11.87
CA CYS A 56 -2.78 3.38 11.72
C CYS A 56 -2.27 2.12 12.45
N CYS A 57 -0.96 1.94 12.41
CA CYS A 57 -0.21 1.11 13.34
C CYS A 57 -0.62 -0.37 13.33
N ALA A 58 -1.08 -0.86 12.19
CA ALA A 58 -1.61 -2.22 12.01
C ALA A 58 -2.79 -2.57 12.94
N GLN A 59 -3.58 -1.57 13.40
CA GLN A 59 -4.72 -1.79 14.29
C GLN A 59 -5.82 -2.67 13.68
N LEU A 60 -6.02 -2.62 12.37
CA LEU A 60 -6.97 -3.51 11.69
C LEU A 60 -6.30 -4.81 11.28
N VAL A 61 -5.12 -4.72 10.67
CA VAL A 61 -4.40 -5.84 10.09
C VAL A 61 -2.97 -5.41 9.78
N LYS A 62 -2.01 -6.35 9.80
CA LYS A 62 -0.65 -6.10 9.29
C LYS A 62 -0.68 -5.89 7.78
N GLU A 63 0.27 -5.10 7.26
CA GLU A 63 0.26 -4.71 5.84
C GLU A 63 0.36 -5.91 4.88
N ASP A 64 1.13 -6.93 5.23
CA ASP A 64 1.30 -8.15 4.45
C ASP A 64 0.03 -9.05 4.42
N GLU A 65 -0.91 -8.84 5.33
CA GLU A 65 -2.18 -9.57 5.42
C GLU A 65 -3.36 -8.74 4.86
N ALA A 66 -3.16 -7.43 4.68
CA ALA A 66 -4.23 -6.48 4.36
C ALA A 66 -4.94 -6.80 3.03
N PHE A 67 -4.18 -7.24 2.01
CA PHE A 67 -4.77 -7.60 0.73
C PHE A 67 -5.79 -8.74 0.87
N LYS A 68 -5.42 -9.79 1.60
CA LYS A 68 -6.31 -10.92 1.84
C LYS A 68 -7.51 -10.54 2.70
N ALA A 69 -7.31 -9.67 3.69
CA ALA A 69 -8.38 -9.17 4.54
C ALA A 69 -9.42 -8.36 3.73
N MET A 70 -8.98 -7.57 2.76
CA MET A 70 -9.90 -6.87 1.83
C MET A 70 -10.67 -7.86 0.93
N GLN A 71 -10.01 -8.91 0.41
CA GLN A 71 -10.70 -9.94 -0.37
C GLN A 71 -11.77 -10.68 0.43
N LEU A 72 -11.56 -10.85 1.74
CA LEU A 72 -12.50 -11.48 2.66
C LEU A 72 -13.57 -10.51 3.19
N GLY A 73 -13.47 -9.21 2.85
CA GLY A 73 -14.40 -8.18 3.34
C GLY A 73 -14.26 -7.83 4.82
N THR A 74 -13.16 -8.23 5.48
CA THR A 74 -12.90 -7.90 6.90
C THR A 74 -12.23 -6.54 7.07
N VAL A 75 -11.65 -6.00 6.00
CA VAL A 75 -11.09 -4.65 5.88
C VAL A 75 -11.65 -4.01 4.62
N ASP A 76 -12.15 -2.79 4.73
CA ASP A 76 -12.79 -2.11 3.59
C ASP A 76 -11.74 -1.53 2.63
N MET A 77 -10.67 -0.95 3.16
CA MET A 77 -9.62 -0.26 2.41
C MET A 77 -8.28 -0.31 3.14
N ALA A 78 -7.18 -0.39 2.40
CA ALA A 78 -5.84 -0.33 2.99
C ALA A 78 -4.84 0.42 2.08
N ILE A 79 -3.80 0.99 2.71
CA ILE A 79 -2.60 1.44 2.01
C ILE A 79 -1.58 0.30 2.08
N ILE A 80 -1.18 -0.21 0.93
CA ILE A 80 -0.28 -1.36 0.79
C ILE A 80 0.84 -1.01 -0.17
N THR A 81 2.09 -1.33 0.20
CA THR A 81 3.23 -1.20 -0.73
C THR A 81 3.20 -2.26 -1.82
N GLY A 82 3.77 -1.96 -2.99
CA GLY A 82 3.87 -2.90 -4.10
C GLY A 82 4.51 -4.23 -3.72
N ASN A 83 5.53 -4.21 -2.86
CA ASN A 83 6.19 -5.45 -2.41
C ASN A 83 5.29 -6.34 -1.53
N ASN A 84 4.31 -5.78 -0.81
CA ASN A 84 3.32 -6.56 -0.06
C ASN A 84 2.10 -6.95 -0.92
N LEU A 85 1.89 -6.26 -2.05
CA LEU A 85 0.88 -6.63 -3.03
C LEU A 85 1.36 -7.77 -3.95
N SER A 86 2.64 -7.79 -4.30
CA SER A 86 3.27 -8.72 -5.25
C SER A 86 2.96 -10.20 -4.98
N PRO A 87 3.00 -10.74 -3.75
CA PRO A 87 2.65 -12.13 -3.49
C PRO A 87 1.19 -12.51 -3.86
N HIS A 88 0.32 -11.53 -3.99
CA HIS A 88 -1.09 -11.73 -4.34
C HIS A 88 -1.37 -11.50 -5.83
N PHE A 89 -0.51 -10.78 -6.52
CA PHE A 89 -0.64 -10.48 -7.95
C PHE A 89 0.74 -10.29 -8.59
N GLY A 90 1.28 -11.33 -9.21
CA GLY A 90 2.67 -11.43 -9.68
C GLY A 90 3.10 -10.36 -10.70
N LEU A 91 2.15 -9.73 -11.45
CA LEU A 91 2.50 -8.60 -12.32
C LEU A 91 3.07 -7.39 -11.54
N THR A 92 2.81 -7.33 -10.23
CA THR A 92 3.37 -6.30 -9.36
C THR A 92 4.88 -6.40 -9.22
N ASP A 93 5.47 -7.57 -9.44
CA ASP A 93 6.91 -7.79 -9.38
C ASP A 93 7.69 -6.88 -10.33
N ALA A 94 7.11 -6.57 -11.50
CA ALA A 94 7.71 -5.65 -12.45
C ALA A 94 7.97 -4.25 -11.84
N PHE A 95 7.15 -3.80 -10.88
CA PHE A 95 7.30 -2.50 -10.23
C PHE A 95 8.17 -2.55 -8.96
N VAL A 96 8.56 -3.75 -8.53
CA VAL A 96 9.40 -3.98 -7.34
C VAL A 96 10.87 -4.19 -7.72
N LEU A 97 11.17 -4.43 -8.99
CA LEU A 97 12.54 -4.59 -9.48
C LEU A 97 13.39 -3.37 -9.11
N PRO A 98 14.65 -3.58 -8.67
CA PRO A 98 15.57 -2.49 -8.39
C PRO A 98 15.77 -1.60 -9.62
N TYR A 99 15.81 -0.29 -9.41
CA TYR A 99 16.11 0.72 -10.44
C TYR A 99 15.19 0.73 -11.65
N ILE A 100 14.02 0.09 -11.60
CA ILE A 100 13.04 0.08 -12.70
C ILE A 100 12.51 1.49 -13.01
N PHE A 101 12.40 2.34 -12.00
CA PHE A 101 12.05 3.74 -12.15
C PHE A 101 13.28 4.63 -12.00
N GLN A 102 13.46 5.57 -12.93
CA GLN A 102 14.59 6.49 -12.91
C GLN A 102 14.46 7.56 -11.81
N ASN A 103 13.23 7.97 -11.54
CA ASN A 103 12.86 8.98 -10.55
C ASN A 103 11.35 8.94 -10.29
N LYS A 104 10.88 9.76 -9.37
CA LYS A 104 9.48 9.88 -8.97
C LYS A 104 8.57 10.24 -10.15
N GLU A 105 8.98 11.17 -10.99
CA GLU A 105 8.22 11.66 -12.14
C GLU A 105 8.02 10.54 -13.17
N HIS A 106 9.07 9.73 -13.41
CA HIS A 106 8.97 8.55 -14.27
C HIS A 106 7.99 7.52 -13.68
N ALA A 107 8.06 7.25 -12.37
CA ALA A 107 7.14 6.33 -11.71
C ALA A 107 5.68 6.78 -11.87
N TYR A 108 5.37 8.05 -11.61
CA TYR A 108 4.00 8.56 -11.81
C TYR A 108 3.57 8.50 -13.28
N LYS A 109 4.43 8.89 -14.22
CA LYS A 109 4.10 8.82 -15.66
C LYS A 109 3.74 7.41 -16.12
N VAL A 110 4.40 6.39 -15.57
CA VAL A 110 4.11 4.98 -15.89
C VAL A 110 2.83 4.52 -15.19
N LEU A 111 2.70 4.79 -13.88
CA LEU A 111 1.62 4.27 -13.06
C LEU A 111 0.28 5.01 -13.24
N GLU A 112 0.31 6.28 -13.63
CA GLU A 112 -0.89 7.07 -13.95
C GLU A 112 -1.19 7.10 -15.45
N GLY A 113 -0.39 6.41 -16.26
CA GLY A 113 -0.55 6.25 -17.70
C GLY A 113 -1.16 4.89 -18.08
N PRO A 114 -1.14 4.56 -19.39
CA PRO A 114 -1.76 3.34 -19.92
C PRO A 114 -1.25 2.03 -19.29
N VAL A 115 0.00 2.01 -18.85
CA VAL A 115 0.57 0.83 -18.15
C VAL A 115 -0.11 0.64 -16.80
N GLY A 116 -0.24 1.71 -16.02
CA GLY A 116 -0.93 1.67 -14.74
C GLY A 116 -2.42 1.36 -14.88
N ASP A 117 -3.09 1.90 -15.89
CA ASP A 117 -4.51 1.61 -16.14
C ASP A 117 -4.72 0.14 -16.51
N SER A 118 -3.87 -0.41 -17.39
CA SER A 118 -3.87 -1.84 -17.72
C SER A 118 -3.62 -2.71 -16.49
N TYR A 119 -2.67 -2.29 -15.63
CA TYR A 119 -2.36 -2.99 -14.39
C TYR A 119 -3.54 -2.99 -13.42
N LYS A 120 -4.17 -1.82 -13.16
CA LYS A 120 -5.36 -1.68 -12.29
C LYS A 120 -6.49 -2.59 -12.77
N LYS A 121 -6.75 -2.59 -14.10
CA LYS A 121 -7.78 -3.44 -14.69
C LYS A 121 -7.48 -4.92 -14.47
N LYS A 122 -6.27 -5.37 -14.79
CA LYS A 122 -5.87 -6.79 -14.63
C LYS A 122 -5.94 -7.24 -13.17
N LEU A 123 -5.55 -6.38 -12.23
CA LEU A 123 -5.64 -6.68 -10.81
C LEU A 123 -7.11 -6.81 -10.39
N LEU A 124 -7.98 -5.89 -10.78
CA LEU A 124 -9.40 -5.97 -10.50
C LEU A 124 -10.02 -7.25 -11.05
N ASP A 125 -9.75 -7.56 -12.34
CA ASP A 125 -10.28 -8.75 -13.01
C ASP A 125 -9.83 -10.07 -12.31
N ALA A 126 -8.60 -10.10 -11.82
CA ALA A 126 -8.02 -11.30 -11.19
C ALA A 126 -8.37 -11.46 -9.71
N THR A 127 -8.62 -10.38 -8.99
CA THR A 127 -8.66 -10.40 -7.52
C THR A 127 -9.91 -9.79 -6.89
N GLY A 128 -10.69 -9.03 -7.65
CA GLY A 128 -11.83 -8.25 -7.16
C GLY A 128 -11.45 -6.98 -6.41
N ILE A 129 -10.15 -6.67 -6.26
CA ILE A 129 -9.66 -5.49 -5.54
C ILE A 129 -9.39 -4.34 -6.53
N THR A 130 -9.88 -3.15 -6.19
CA THR A 130 -9.67 -1.92 -6.97
C THR A 130 -8.54 -1.08 -6.39
N ILE A 131 -7.57 -0.68 -7.21
CA ILE A 131 -6.61 0.36 -6.86
C ILE A 131 -7.21 1.72 -7.19
N LEU A 132 -7.39 2.56 -6.19
CA LEU A 132 -7.93 3.92 -6.36
C LEU A 132 -6.84 4.89 -6.83
N ALA A 133 -5.64 4.81 -6.25
CA ALA A 133 -4.51 5.67 -6.60
C ALA A 133 -3.18 5.01 -6.28
N PHE A 134 -2.11 5.51 -6.90
CA PHE A 134 -0.74 5.22 -6.50
C PHE A 134 -0.17 6.38 -5.69
N GLY A 135 0.65 6.05 -4.69
CA GLY A 135 1.35 7.03 -3.87
C GLY A 135 2.85 6.74 -3.82
N PHE A 136 3.66 7.78 -3.85
CA PHE A 136 5.10 7.69 -3.69
C PHE A 136 5.48 8.13 -2.28
N VAL A 137 6.18 7.27 -1.55
CA VAL A 137 6.56 7.49 -0.14
C VAL A 137 8.06 7.64 0.07
N GLY A 138 8.81 7.81 -1.01
CA GLY A 138 10.27 7.94 -1.01
C GLY A 138 10.98 6.76 -1.65
N ASP A 139 12.27 6.95 -1.88
CA ASP A 139 13.17 5.90 -2.33
C ASP A 139 13.52 4.96 -1.18
N ARG A 140 14.05 3.79 -1.52
CA ARG A 140 14.52 2.83 -0.52
C ARG A 140 16.01 2.93 -0.40
N ASP A 141 16.46 3.34 0.77
CA ASP A 141 17.86 3.33 1.14
C ASP A 141 18.20 2.13 2.02
N PHE A 142 19.41 1.62 1.86
CA PHE A 142 19.95 0.60 2.73
C PHE A 142 20.73 1.24 3.89
N TYR A 143 20.39 0.88 5.10
CA TYR A 143 21.16 1.28 6.27
C TYR A 143 21.41 0.08 7.19
N ASN A 144 22.55 0.09 7.87
CA ASN A 144 22.93 -0.95 8.81
C ASN A 144 23.81 -0.37 9.94
N SER A 145 23.91 -1.11 11.04
CA SER A 145 24.72 -0.74 12.22
C SER A 145 26.08 -1.44 12.30
N ARG A 146 26.45 -2.23 11.28
CA ARG A 146 27.64 -3.11 11.37
C ARG A 146 28.89 -2.50 10.77
N LYS A 147 28.80 -2.00 9.54
CA LYS A 147 29.95 -1.45 8.79
C LYS A 147 29.47 -0.58 7.62
N PRO A 148 30.31 0.35 7.14
CA PRO A 148 30.06 1.03 5.88
C PRO A 148 29.93 0.03 4.72
N ILE A 149 28.98 0.26 3.80
CA ILE A 149 28.82 -0.49 2.57
C ILE A 149 29.30 0.40 1.43
N LYS A 150 30.37 0.01 0.79
CA LYS A 150 31.01 0.73 -0.35
C LYS A 150 31.04 -0.10 -1.63
N SER A 151 30.81 -1.41 -1.51
CA SER A 151 30.82 -2.35 -2.62
C SER A 151 29.89 -3.53 -2.35
N MET A 152 29.56 -4.31 -3.38
CA MET A 152 28.78 -5.54 -3.25
C MET A 152 29.43 -6.55 -2.29
N ALA A 153 30.76 -6.61 -2.26
CA ALA A 153 31.49 -7.50 -1.35
C ALA A 153 31.22 -7.20 0.13
N ASP A 154 30.88 -5.93 0.46
CA ASP A 154 30.56 -5.54 1.82
C ASP A 154 29.19 -6.06 2.27
N MET A 155 28.32 -6.47 1.35
CA MET A 155 27.02 -7.05 1.66
C MET A 155 27.12 -8.51 2.14
N LYS A 156 28.23 -9.19 1.85
CA LYS A 156 28.37 -10.62 2.12
C LYS A 156 28.12 -10.98 3.58
N GLY A 157 27.12 -11.84 3.79
CA GLY A 157 26.73 -12.38 5.09
C GLY A 157 26.01 -11.41 6.01
N LEU A 158 25.72 -10.17 5.58
CA LEU A 158 24.88 -9.26 6.37
C LEU A 158 23.45 -9.78 6.46
N LYS A 159 22.93 -9.82 7.67
CA LYS A 159 21.49 -10.02 7.88
C LYS A 159 20.74 -8.77 7.41
N VAL A 160 19.85 -8.91 6.45
CA VAL A 160 19.08 -7.82 5.88
C VAL A 160 17.60 -8.11 6.02
N ARG A 161 16.87 -7.28 6.75
CA ARG A 161 15.41 -7.38 6.78
C ARG A 161 14.86 -6.94 5.43
N VAL A 162 14.00 -7.77 4.87
CA VAL A 162 13.18 -7.46 3.70
C VAL A 162 11.70 -7.74 4.02
N PRO A 163 10.73 -7.14 3.32
CA PRO A 163 9.34 -7.60 3.38
C PRO A 163 9.22 -9.00 2.80
N LYS A 164 8.06 -9.65 3.00
CA LYS A 164 7.76 -10.97 2.43
C LYS A 164 7.53 -10.86 0.91
N ASN A 165 8.59 -10.60 0.17
CA ASN A 165 8.58 -10.41 -1.28
C ASN A 165 9.74 -11.16 -1.91
N GLN A 166 9.45 -12.03 -2.88
CA GLN A 166 10.46 -12.92 -3.47
C GLN A 166 11.52 -12.13 -4.27
N VAL A 167 11.12 -11.10 -5.02
CA VAL A 167 12.06 -10.27 -5.79
C VAL A 167 13.08 -9.62 -4.85
N MET A 168 12.64 -9.08 -3.71
CA MET A 168 13.56 -8.47 -2.74
C MET A 168 14.45 -9.50 -2.06
N ILE A 169 13.90 -10.67 -1.71
CA ILE A 169 14.68 -11.77 -1.13
C ILE A 169 15.80 -12.17 -2.09
N ASP A 170 15.47 -12.42 -3.35
CA ASP A 170 16.43 -12.87 -4.34
C ASP A 170 17.45 -11.77 -4.68
N THR A 171 17.02 -10.51 -4.78
CA THR A 171 17.93 -9.37 -4.97
C THR A 171 19.01 -9.33 -3.87
N PHE A 172 18.63 -9.41 -2.60
CA PHE A 172 19.62 -9.35 -1.53
C PHE A 172 20.46 -10.62 -1.39
N LYS A 173 19.95 -11.79 -1.82
CA LYS A 173 20.76 -13.00 -1.95
C LYS A 173 21.83 -12.86 -3.04
N GLU A 174 21.49 -12.33 -4.20
CA GLU A 174 22.44 -12.06 -5.29
C GLU A 174 23.52 -11.05 -4.85
N PHE A 175 23.18 -10.12 -3.96
CA PHE A 175 24.15 -9.23 -3.33
C PHE A 175 25.04 -9.93 -2.29
N GLY A 176 24.83 -11.22 -2.03
CA GLY A 176 25.58 -12.02 -1.04
C GLY A 176 25.12 -11.80 0.39
N ALA A 177 24.05 -11.07 0.64
CA ALA A 177 23.47 -10.87 1.97
C ALA A 177 22.65 -12.08 2.42
N ALA A 178 22.26 -12.10 3.69
CA ALA A 178 21.32 -13.05 4.29
C ALA A 178 19.97 -12.37 4.55
N PRO A 179 19.05 -12.33 3.58
CA PRO A 179 17.76 -11.67 3.74
C PRO A 179 16.87 -12.44 4.72
N ILE A 180 16.19 -11.69 5.58
CA ILE A 180 15.21 -12.19 6.55
C ILE A 180 13.87 -11.50 6.27
N ALA A 181 12.87 -12.28 5.85
CA ALA A 181 11.55 -11.78 5.53
C ALA A 181 10.73 -11.54 6.81
N LEU A 182 10.43 -10.29 7.11
CA LEU A 182 9.64 -9.89 8.27
C LEU A 182 8.62 -8.79 7.91
N PRO A 183 7.39 -8.82 8.47
CA PRO A 183 6.45 -7.71 8.40
C PRO A 183 7.06 -6.41 8.91
N TRP A 184 6.58 -5.28 8.41
CA TRP A 184 7.07 -3.97 8.88
C TRP A 184 6.84 -3.76 10.38
N ALA A 185 5.67 -4.17 10.88
CA ALA A 185 5.32 -4.03 12.30
C ALA A 185 6.30 -4.73 13.25
N ASP A 186 6.95 -5.80 12.81
CA ASP A 186 7.90 -6.59 13.62
C ASP A 186 9.35 -6.08 13.47
N THR A 187 9.61 -5.20 12.49
CA THR A 187 10.97 -4.76 12.13
C THR A 187 11.68 -3.98 13.24
N PRO A 188 11.05 -3.01 13.97
CA PRO A 188 11.74 -2.30 15.05
C PRO A 188 12.25 -3.22 16.14
N THR A 189 11.45 -4.18 16.59
CA THR A 189 11.86 -5.17 17.59
C THR A 189 12.97 -6.07 17.07
N ALA A 190 12.88 -6.53 15.82
CA ALA A 190 13.91 -7.38 15.21
C ALA A 190 15.27 -6.65 15.10
N LEU A 191 15.26 -5.35 14.81
CA LEU A 191 16.48 -4.52 14.81
C LEU A 191 17.08 -4.38 16.22
N GLN A 192 16.25 -4.14 17.23
CA GLN A 192 16.69 -4.00 18.62
C GLN A 192 17.30 -5.29 19.17
N THR A 193 16.69 -6.43 18.85
CA THR A 193 17.15 -7.75 19.31
C THR A 193 18.29 -8.34 18.48
N GLY A 194 18.66 -7.69 17.36
CA GLY A 194 19.70 -8.18 16.44
C GLY A 194 19.25 -9.36 15.55
N THR A 195 17.94 -9.63 15.49
CA THR A 195 17.40 -10.68 14.63
C THR A 195 17.66 -10.39 13.17
#